data_7a01b5eff278dd60679d3d6a42060b66
#
_entry.id   7a01b5eff278dd60679d3d6a42060b66
#
_cell.length_a   1.000
_cell.length_b   1.000
_cell.length_c   1.000
_cell.angle_alpha   90.00
_cell.angle_beta   90.00
_cell.angle_gamma   90.00
#
_symmetry.space_group_name_H-M   'P 1'
#
loop_
_entity.id
_entity.type
_entity.pdbx_description
1 polymer ?
#
loop_
_entity_poly.entity_id
_entity_poly.type
_entity_poly.pdbx_seq_one_letter_code
_entity_poly.pdbx_strand_id
1 'polypeptide(L)'
;MKPKVCILDYGSGNVRSVSNLITHLGYEGVVSNQPDDITQATHLILPGVGAFGAAMKKIREKLPLELLEQEVLTDSKPFLGICAGMQVLADVGHEFGKHAGLGWIPGEVRGLDSRGEVLPHIGWNDIILQNPCPLLEGLGEVLDFYFVHSYAFAPQSGDCVKASVEYGTKFPAIIQRDNLYGVQFHPEKSQKAGQRLVMNFLPL
;
A
#
# COMPACT_ATOMS: atom_id res chain seq x y z
N MET A 1 7.26 21.33 -9.56
CA MET A 1 7.07 20.48 -10.76
C MET A 1 5.82 19.64 -10.55
N LYS A 2 5.11 19.26 -11.63
CA LYS A 2 3.96 18.34 -11.48
C LYS A 2 4.48 16.94 -11.15
N PRO A 3 3.88 16.22 -10.18
CA PRO A 3 4.30 14.87 -9.84
C PRO A 3 4.33 13.91 -11.03
N LYS A 4 5.40 13.10 -11.10
CA LYS A 4 5.54 11.97 -12.01
C LYS A 4 5.50 10.69 -11.17
N VAL A 5 4.59 9.78 -11.49
CA VAL A 5 4.35 8.58 -10.69
C VAL A 5 4.88 7.36 -11.43
N CYS A 6 5.76 6.58 -10.80
CA CYS A 6 6.09 5.25 -11.27
C CYS A 6 5.27 4.21 -10.49
N ILE A 7 4.44 3.46 -11.21
CA ILE A 7 3.69 2.32 -10.70
C ILE A 7 4.55 1.09 -10.96
N LEU A 8 5.07 0.50 -9.89
CA LEU A 8 6.04 -0.59 -9.95
C LEU A 8 5.39 -1.88 -10.47
N ASP A 9 5.87 -2.37 -11.60
CA ASP A 9 5.36 -3.58 -12.24
C ASP A 9 6.28 -4.79 -12.00
N TYR A 10 5.91 -5.61 -11.04
CA TYR A 10 6.56 -6.90 -10.79
C TYR A 10 5.75 -8.10 -11.35
N GLY A 11 4.78 -7.84 -12.23
CA GLY A 11 3.92 -8.88 -12.85
C GLY A 11 2.82 -9.39 -11.92
N SER A 12 2.43 -8.57 -10.94
CA SER A 12 1.29 -8.80 -10.04
C SER A 12 0.77 -7.46 -9.55
N GLY A 13 -0.48 -7.41 -9.14
CA GLY A 13 -1.11 -6.16 -8.73
C GLY A 13 -2.03 -5.56 -9.78
N ASN A 14 -2.88 -4.63 -9.34
CA ASN A 14 -3.86 -3.97 -10.20
C ASN A 14 -3.27 -2.72 -10.86
N VAL A 15 -2.07 -2.88 -11.50
CA VAL A 15 -1.27 -1.77 -12.04
C VAL A 15 -2.06 -0.90 -13.01
N ARG A 16 -2.90 -1.51 -13.87
CA ARG A 16 -3.73 -0.77 -14.84
C ARG A 16 -4.76 0.13 -14.18
N SER A 17 -5.48 -0.37 -13.17
CA SER A 17 -6.50 0.43 -12.48
C SER A 17 -5.87 1.57 -11.69
N VAL A 18 -4.70 1.35 -11.09
CA VAL A 18 -3.93 2.42 -10.43
C VAL A 18 -3.45 3.45 -11.46
N SER A 19 -2.92 3.02 -12.59
CA SER A 19 -2.51 3.91 -13.69
C SER A 19 -3.69 4.74 -14.21
N ASN A 20 -4.85 4.11 -14.41
CA ASN A 20 -6.07 4.80 -14.83
C ASN A 20 -6.51 5.84 -13.80
N LEU A 21 -6.41 5.53 -12.49
CA LEU A 21 -6.70 6.47 -11.43
C LEU A 21 -5.76 7.70 -11.49
N ILE A 22 -4.45 7.49 -11.60
CA ILE A 22 -3.46 8.58 -11.72
C ILE A 22 -3.75 9.47 -12.93
N THR A 23 -4.05 8.86 -14.09
CA THR A 23 -4.42 9.57 -15.31
C THR A 23 -5.73 10.34 -15.15
N HIS A 24 -6.75 9.74 -14.52
CA HIS A 24 -8.04 10.37 -14.23
C HIS A 24 -7.87 11.62 -13.34
N LEU A 25 -6.95 11.58 -12.39
CA LEU A 25 -6.60 12.71 -11.53
C LEU A 25 -5.76 13.78 -12.24
N GLY A 26 -5.41 13.56 -13.52
CA GLY A 26 -4.69 14.51 -14.36
C GLY A 26 -3.18 14.52 -14.16
N TYR A 27 -2.61 13.42 -13.64
CA TYR A 27 -1.17 13.25 -13.45
C TYR A 27 -0.57 12.28 -14.45
N GLU A 28 0.76 12.35 -14.63
CA GLU A 28 1.52 11.43 -15.46
C GLU A 28 1.91 10.21 -14.64
N GLY A 29 1.51 9.00 -15.10
CA GLY A 29 1.85 7.72 -14.48
C GLY A 29 2.46 6.76 -15.50
N VAL A 30 3.63 6.21 -15.19
CA VAL A 30 4.26 5.13 -15.95
C VAL A 30 4.17 3.82 -15.16
N VAL A 31 3.80 2.74 -15.84
CA VAL A 31 3.85 1.38 -15.29
C VAL A 31 5.17 0.77 -15.75
N SER A 32 6.10 0.54 -14.83
CA SER A 32 7.46 0.14 -15.19
C SER A 32 8.19 -0.58 -14.05
N ASN A 33 9.23 -1.32 -14.43
CA ASN A 33 10.24 -1.87 -13.54
C ASN A 33 11.66 -1.43 -13.93
N GLN A 34 11.77 -0.48 -14.86
CA GLN A 34 13.05 -0.01 -15.36
C GLN A 34 13.68 1.00 -14.40
N PRO A 35 15.00 0.90 -14.14
CA PRO A 35 15.70 1.82 -13.24
C PRO A 35 15.52 3.29 -13.60
N ASP A 36 15.57 3.65 -14.87
CA ASP A 36 15.44 5.04 -15.32
C ASP A 36 14.07 5.63 -14.98
N ASP A 37 12.98 4.88 -15.16
CA ASP A 37 11.63 5.32 -14.83
C ASP A 37 11.44 5.50 -13.31
N ILE A 38 12.06 4.61 -12.51
CA ILE A 38 12.03 4.67 -11.04
C ILE A 38 12.79 5.91 -10.56
N THR A 39 13.96 6.17 -11.09
CA THR A 39 14.79 7.32 -10.72
C THR A 39 14.16 8.64 -11.13
N GLN A 40 13.58 8.73 -12.33
CA GLN A 40 12.95 9.96 -12.83
C GLN A 40 11.59 10.26 -12.20
N ALA A 41 10.94 9.26 -11.60
CA ALA A 41 9.69 9.46 -10.88
C ALA A 41 9.90 10.29 -9.61
N THR A 42 8.90 11.10 -9.26
CA THR A 42 8.86 11.80 -7.97
C THR A 42 8.17 10.97 -6.89
N HIS A 43 7.31 10.02 -7.29
CA HIS A 43 6.51 9.17 -6.41
C HIS A 43 6.51 7.73 -6.90
N LEU A 44 6.55 6.78 -5.98
CA LEU A 44 6.48 5.35 -6.28
C LEU A 44 5.20 4.75 -5.69
N ILE A 45 4.51 3.94 -6.47
CA ILE A 45 3.36 3.17 -6.00
C ILE A 45 3.62 1.68 -6.26
N LEU A 46 3.45 0.84 -5.24
CA LEU A 46 3.56 -0.62 -5.33
C LEU A 46 2.18 -1.24 -5.11
N PRO A 47 1.38 -1.47 -6.17
CA PRO A 47 0.18 -2.26 -6.05
C PRO A 47 0.52 -3.74 -5.83
N GLY A 48 -0.25 -4.44 -5.00
CA GLY A 48 -0.05 -5.85 -4.78
C GLY A 48 -1.34 -6.63 -4.70
N VAL A 49 -1.34 -7.84 -5.27
CA VAL A 49 -2.41 -8.84 -5.11
C VAL A 49 -1.82 -10.23 -4.99
N GLY A 50 -2.55 -11.14 -4.31
CA GLY A 50 -2.14 -12.52 -4.10
C GLY A 50 -1.28 -12.72 -2.86
N ALA A 51 -0.75 -13.93 -2.71
CA ALA A 51 -0.07 -14.36 -1.50
C ALA A 51 1.27 -13.65 -1.29
N PHE A 52 1.57 -13.34 -0.02
CA PHE A 52 2.77 -12.61 0.42
C PHE A 52 4.08 -13.19 -0.15
N GLY A 53 4.30 -14.50 0.02
CA GLY A 53 5.53 -15.15 -0.47
C GLY A 53 5.69 -15.10 -1.98
N ALA A 54 4.57 -15.25 -2.73
CA ALA A 54 4.57 -15.15 -4.18
C ALA A 54 4.85 -13.71 -4.65
N ALA A 55 4.31 -12.71 -3.96
CA ALA A 55 4.58 -11.30 -4.22
C ALA A 55 6.07 -11.00 -3.99
N MET A 56 6.62 -11.38 -2.84
CA MET A 56 8.04 -11.16 -2.52
C MET A 56 9.00 -11.83 -3.48
N LYS A 57 8.68 -13.06 -3.92
CA LYS A 57 9.48 -13.75 -4.96
C LYS A 57 9.56 -12.92 -6.24
N LYS A 58 8.41 -12.49 -6.78
CA LYS A 58 8.35 -11.69 -8.00
C LYS A 58 9.01 -10.31 -7.85
N ILE A 59 8.84 -9.67 -6.69
CA ILE A 59 9.48 -8.38 -6.38
C ILE A 59 11.00 -8.54 -6.46
N ARG A 60 11.58 -9.56 -5.81
CA ARG A 60 13.01 -9.83 -5.85
C ARG A 60 13.55 -10.21 -7.23
N GLU A 61 12.73 -10.86 -8.05
CA GLU A 61 13.12 -11.28 -9.41
C GLU A 61 13.04 -10.13 -10.43
N LYS A 62 12.14 -9.16 -10.23
CA LYS A 62 11.77 -8.19 -11.28
C LYS A 62 12.05 -6.74 -10.97
N LEU A 63 12.16 -6.37 -9.70
CA LEU A 63 12.42 -5.00 -9.30
C LEU A 63 13.88 -4.80 -8.87
N PRO A 64 14.50 -3.67 -9.21
CA PRO A 64 15.84 -3.32 -8.77
C PRO A 64 15.83 -2.89 -7.31
N LEU A 65 15.85 -3.85 -6.37
CA LEU A 65 15.65 -3.59 -4.94
C LEU A 65 16.67 -2.63 -4.33
N GLU A 66 17.95 -2.76 -4.68
CA GLU A 66 19.00 -1.85 -4.20
C GLU A 66 18.71 -0.39 -4.60
N LEU A 67 18.25 -0.18 -5.84
CA LEU A 67 17.83 1.14 -6.30
C LEU A 67 16.60 1.63 -5.54
N LEU A 68 15.59 0.76 -5.34
CA LEU A 68 14.40 1.13 -4.58
C LEU A 68 14.72 1.51 -3.13
N GLU A 69 15.63 0.79 -2.49
CA GLU A 69 16.11 1.11 -1.13
C GLU A 69 16.84 2.46 -1.12
N GLN A 70 17.67 2.73 -2.11
CA GLN A 70 18.33 4.04 -2.23
C GLN A 70 17.30 5.16 -2.38
N GLU A 71 16.39 5.06 -3.34
CA GLU A 71 15.41 6.09 -3.66
C GLU A 71 14.40 6.33 -2.52
N VAL A 72 13.98 5.24 -1.85
CA VAL A 72 12.92 5.30 -0.85
C VAL A 72 13.46 5.55 0.56
N LEU A 73 14.48 4.79 0.99
CA LEU A 73 14.96 4.84 2.36
C LEU A 73 16.05 5.91 2.57
N THR A 74 16.85 6.18 1.54
CA THR A 74 17.95 7.18 1.62
C THR A 74 17.49 8.53 1.11
N ASP A 75 16.92 8.57 -0.10
CA ASP A 75 16.52 9.81 -0.77
C ASP A 75 15.11 10.26 -0.42
N SER A 76 14.42 9.48 0.44
CA SER A 76 13.09 9.80 0.99
C SER A 76 12.01 10.04 -0.06
N LYS A 77 12.10 9.36 -1.22
CA LYS A 77 11.07 9.45 -2.26
C LYS A 77 9.74 8.90 -1.73
N PRO A 78 8.62 9.63 -1.82
CA PRO A 78 7.31 9.16 -1.38
C PRO A 78 6.93 7.82 -1.99
N PHE A 79 6.56 6.88 -1.13
CA PHE A 79 6.23 5.50 -1.51
C PHE A 79 4.87 5.10 -0.95
N LEU A 80 3.99 4.52 -1.80
CA LEU A 80 2.69 4.02 -1.41
C LEU A 80 2.53 2.53 -1.76
N GLY A 81 2.46 1.68 -0.74
CA GLY A 81 2.09 0.27 -0.87
C GLY A 81 0.58 0.07 -0.81
N ILE A 82 -0.01 -0.66 -1.77
CA ILE A 82 -1.46 -0.93 -1.84
C ILE A 82 -1.71 -2.42 -1.63
N CYS A 83 -2.53 -2.79 -0.65
CA CYS A 83 -2.93 -4.14 -0.28
C CYS A 83 -1.71 -5.04 -0.02
N ALA A 84 -1.43 -6.07 -0.82
CA ALA A 84 -0.21 -6.87 -0.68
C ALA A 84 1.06 -6.02 -0.80
N GLY A 85 1.03 -4.89 -1.55
CA GLY A 85 2.13 -3.91 -1.61
C GLY A 85 2.41 -3.20 -0.28
N MET A 86 1.38 -2.96 0.56
CA MET A 86 1.57 -2.54 1.95
C MET A 86 2.14 -3.67 2.80
N GLN A 87 1.63 -4.88 2.63
CA GLN A 87 2.02 -6.03 3.46
C GLN A 87 3.50 -6.38 3.30
N VAL A 88 4.02 -6.34 2.08
CA VAL A 88 5.44 -6.67 1.82
C VAL A 88 6.44 -5.71 2.46
N LEU A 89 6.00 -4.55 2.98
CA LEU A 89 6.84 -3.62 3.76
C LEU A 89 7.27 -4.22 5.11
N ALA A 90 6.55 -5.23 5.62
CA ALA A 90 6.84 -5.92 6.87
C ALA A 90 8.19 -6.67 6.85
N ASP A 91 8.68 -7.04 8.04
CA ASP A 91 9.84 -7.92 8.18
C ASP A 91 9.53 -9.34 7.66
N VAL A 92 8.31 -9.82 7.93
CA VAL A 92 7.92 -11.20 7.63
C VAL A 92 6.42 -11.34 7.39
N GLY A 93 6.05 -12.25 6.48
CA GLY A 93 4.67 -12.70 6.28
C GLY A 93 4.53 -14.20 6.55
N HIS A 94 3.37 -14.59 7.07
CA HIS A 94 3.07 -15.96 7.50
C HIS A 94 2.07 -16.69 6.59
N GLU A 95 1.77 -16.14 5.41
CA GLU A 95 0.87 -16.77 4.46
C GLU A 95 1.52 -17.93 3.75
N PHE A 96 0.96 -19.15 3.92
CA PHE A 96 1.50 -20.41 3.40
C PHE A 96 2.96 -20.71 3.80
N GLY A 97 3.38 -20.24 4.97
CA GLY A 97 4.73 -20.39 5.50
C GLY A 97 5.33 -19.05 5.91
N LYS A 98 6.58 -19.10 6.36
CA LYS A 98 7.32 -17.90 6.79
C LYS A 98 8.16 -17.35 5.64
N HIS A 99 7.87 -16.12 5.22
CA HIS A 99 8.52 -15.45 4.11
C HIS A 99 9.08 -14.10 4.55
N ALA A 100 10.34 -13.82 4.26
CA ALA A 100 10.92 -12.50 4.53
C ALA A 100 10.30 -11.44 3.61
N GLY A 101 9.91 -10.31 4.20
CA GLY A 101 9.44 -9.11 3.50
C GLY A 101 10.59 -8.20 3.08
N LEU A 102 10.27 -6.92 2.86
CA LEU A 102 11.25 -5.86 2.59
C LEU A 102 11.90 -5.34 3.88
N GLY A 103 11.22 -5.45 5.04
CA GLY A 103 11.73 -4.98 6.33
C GLY A 103 11.79 -3.45 6.46
N TRP A 104 11.03 -2.73 5.64
CA TRP A 104 11.04 -1.26 5.66
C TRP A 104 10.21 -0.68 6.81
N ILE A 105 9.19 -1.39 7.27
CA ILE A 105 8.39 -1.06 8.45
C ILE A 105 8.38 -2.28 9.38
N PRO A 106 8.91 -2.16 10.61
CA PRO A 106 8.96 -3.27 11.57
C PRO A 106 7.59 -3.85 11.89
N GLY A 107 7.46 -5.15 11.77
CA GLY A 107 6.22 -5.87 11.99
C GLY A 107 6.10 -7.12 11.14
N GLU A 108 4.94 -7.74 11.21
CA GLU A 108 4.69 -8.98 10.48
C GLU A 108 3.26 -9.01 9.90
N VAL A 109 3.06 -9.85 8.88
CA VAL A 109 1.75 -10.08 8.27
C VAL A 109 1.24 -11.44 8.71
N ARG A 110 0.07 -11.43 9.35
CA ARG A 110 -0.60 -12.63 9.92
C ARG A 110 -1.99 -12.82 9.35
N GLY A 111 -2.50 -14.04 9.44
CA GLY A 111 -3.90 -14.33 9.16
C GLY A 111 -4.82 -13.47 10.02
N LEU A 112 -5.87 -12.92 9.39
CA LEU A 112 -6.86 -12.11 10.09
C LEU A 112 -7.70 -13.01 11.03
N ASP A 113 -7.77 -12.64 12.32
CA ASP A 113 -8.71 -13.23 13.24
C ASP A 113 -10.09 -12.59 13.01
N SER A 114 -10.87 -13.26 12.18
CA SER A 114 -12.20 -12.77 11.77
C SER A 114 -13.29 -13.00 12.82
N ARG A 115 -13.01 -13.72 13.93
CA ARG A 115 -13.99 -14.10 14.96
C ARG A 115 -15.28 -14.69 14.43
N GLY A 116 -15.17 -15.45 13.32
CA GLY A 116 -16.31 -16.11 12.70
C GLY A 116 -16.89 -15.38 11.51
N GLU A 117 -16.43 -14.18 11.19
CA GLU A 117 -16.75 -13.50 9.93
C GLU A 117 -16.13 -14.25 8.75
N VAL A 118 -16.76 -14.15 7.58
CA VAL A 118 -16.32 -14.87 6.38
C VAL A 118 -15.00 -14.32 5.86
N LEU A 119 -14.03 -15.19 5.61
CA LEU A 119 -12.77 -14.82 4.94
C LEU A 119 -12.78 -15.27 3.47
N PRO A 120 -12.16 -14.48 2.58
CA PRO A 120 -11.52 -13.20 2.82
C PRO A 120 -12.50 -12.08 3.19
N HIS A 121 -12.04 -11.05 3.92
CA HIS A 121 -12.74 -9.78 4.08
C HIS A 121 -12.87 -9.14 2.70
N ILE A 122 -14.06 -9.20 2.12
CA ILE A 122 -14.37 -8.64 0.79
C ILE A 122 -15.54 -7.68 0.93
N GLY A 123 -15.35 -6.46 0.50
CA GLY A 123 -16.41 -5.45 0.44
C GLY A 123 -15.98 -4.07 0.91
N TRP A 124 -16.98 -3.23 1.05
CA TRP A 124 -16.84 -1.88 1.58
C TRP A 124 -16.85 -1.92 3.09
N ASN A 125 -15.98 -1.14 3.71
CA ASN A 125 -15.92 -1.01 5.16
C ASN A 125 -15.33 0.35 5.53
N ASP A 126 -15.80 0.90 6.65
CA ASP A 126 -15.39 2.21 7.15
C ASP A 126 -14.07 2.11 7.91
N ILE A 127 -13.17 3.06 7.66
CA ILE A 127 -11.94 3.19 8.45
C ILE A 127 -12.16 4.06 9.68
N ILE A 128 -11.46 3.74 10.74
CA ILE A 128 -11.46 4.45 12.01
C ILE A 128 -10.14 5.23 12.11
N LEU A 129 -10.22 6.56 12.08
CA LEU A 129 -9.05 7.44 12.17
C LEU A 129 -8.40 7.31 13.55
N GLN A 130 -7.06 7.28 13.60
CA GLN A 130 -6.30 7.15 14.86
C GLN A 130 -5.28 8.27 15.05
N ASN A 131 -4.45 8.51 14.06
CA ASN A 131 -3.39 9.50 14.13
C ASN A 131 -3.41 10.40 12.89
N PRO A 132 -2.99 11.65 12.99
CA PRO A 132 -2.87 12.53 11.82
C PRO A 132 -2.00 11.90 10.74
N CYS A 133 -2.46 12.05 9.48
CA CYS A 133 -1.76 11.57 8.31
C CYS A 133 -2.16 12.43 7.10
N PRO A 134 -1.20 12.87 6.27
CA PRO A 134 -1.51 13.65 5.08
C PRO A 134 -2.51 12.96 4.16
N LEU A 135 -2.45 11.63 4.03
CA LEU A 135 -3.39 10.87 3.19
C LEU A 135 -4.86 11.03 3.59
N LEU A 136 -5.14 11.43 4.84
CA LEU A 136 -6.48 11.54 5.41
C LEU A 136 -7.09 12.94 5.26
N GLU A 137 -6.35 13.91 4.74
CA GLU A 137 -6.81 15.28 4.62
C GLU A 137 -8.00 15.41 3.68
N GLY A 138 -9.05 16.10 4.15
CA GLY A 138 -10.25 16.40 3.35
C GLY A 138 -11.08 15.18 2.94
N LEU A 139 -10.92 14.01 3.58
CA LEU A 139 -11.81 12.87 3.42
C LEU A 139 -13.22 13.15 4.00
N GLY A 140 -13.31 14.06 4.99
CA GLY A 140 -14.58 14.39 5.63
C GLY A 140 -15.21 13.17 6.31
N GLU A 141 -16.51 12.95 6.03
CA GLU A 141 -17.26 11.79 6.52
C GLU A 141 -17.19 10.58 5.59
N VAL A 142 -16.52 10.67 4.43
CA VAL A 142 -16.43 9.59 3.45
C VAL A 142 -15.23 8.73 3.77
N LEU A 143 -15.41 7.79 4.69
CA LEU A 143 -14.36 6.90 5.20
C LEU A 143 -14.52 5.45 4.71
N ASP A 144 -15.37 5.22 3.72
CA ASP A 144 -15.73 3.90 3.18
C ASP A 144 -14.78 3.51 2.04
N PHE A 145 -14.10 2.39 2.21
CA PHE A 145 -13.11 1.86 1.27
C PHE A 145 -13.36 0.40 0.93
N TYR A 146 -12.87 -0.03 -0.24
CA TYR A 146 -13.01 -1.40 -0.71
C TYR A 146 -11.83 -2.28 -0.30
N PHE A 147 -12.12 -3.35 0.45
CA PHE A 147 -11.17 -4.33 0.95
C PHE A 147 -11.31 -5.67 0.21
N VAL A 148 -10.20 -6.40 0.07
CA VAL A 148 -10.17 -7.81 -0.35
C VAL A 148 -8.88 -8.45 0.16
N HIS A 149 -8.92 -9.09 1.35
CA HIS A 149 -7.76 -9.72 1.96
C HIS A 149 -8.14 -10.71 3.06
N SER A 150 -7.25 -11.67 3.36
CA SER A 150 -7.37 -12.61 4.49
C SER A 150 -6.23 -12.44 5.50
N TYR A 151 -5.24 -11.64 5.18
CA TYR A 151 -4.08 -11.36 6.02
C TYR A 151 -3.97 -9.87 6.28
N ALA A 152 -3.44 -9.49 7.44
CA ALA A 152 -3.28 -8.11 7.83
C ALA A 152 -1.89 -7.84 8.38
N PHE A 153 -1.41 -6.62 8.22
CA PHE A 153 -0.17 -6.13 8.80
C PHE A 153 -0.35 -5.91 10.30
N ALA A 154 0.55 -6.49 11.11
CA ALA A 154 0.66 -6.30 12.54
C ALA A 154 1.98 -5.58 12.83
N PRO A 155 1.99 -4.25 12.95
CA PRO A 155 3.21 -3.48 13.19
C PRO A 155 3.75 -3.72 14.59
N GLN A 156 5.07 -3.62 14.75
CA GLN A 156 5.72 -3.72 16.05
C GLN A 156 5.38 -2.55 16.98
N SER A 157 5.17 -1.34 16.41
CA SER A 157 4.70 -0.15 17.13
C SER A 157 3.38 0.34 16.55
N GLY A 158 2.45 0.75 17.41
CA GLY A 158 1.19 1.39 17.01
C GLY A 158 1.35 2.79 16.42
N ASP A 159 2.50 3.44 16.57
CA ASP A 159 2.73 4.83 16.14
C ASP A 159 2.62 5.00 14.62
N CYS A 160 2.96 3.96 13.85
CA CYS A 160 2.81 3.97 12.41
C CYS A 160 1.37 3.81 11.93
N VAL A 161 0.42 3.39 12.80
CA VAL A 161 -0.98 3.19 12.41
C VAL A 161 -1.70 4.54 12.37
N LYS A 162 -2.22 4.91 11.21
CA LYS A 162 -2.93 6.17 10.98
C LYS A 162 -4.44 5.99 10.96
N ALA A 163 -4.89 4.87 10.45
CA ALA A 163 -6.28 4.44 10.52
C ALA A 163 -6.36 2.92 10.67
N SER A 164 -7.42 2.43 11.26
CA SER A 164 -7.73 1.01 11.34
C SER A 164 -9.12 0.72 10.78
N VAL A 165 -9.42 -0.54 10.64
CA VAL A 165 -10.73 -1.06 10.26
C VAL A 165 -11.06 -2.24 11.18
N GLU A 166 -12.35 -2.48 11.40
CA GLU A 166 -12.84 -3.58 12.21
C GLU A 166 -13.55 -4.62 11.33
N TYR A 167 -13.09 -5.86 11.43
CA TYR A 167 -13.70 -7.02 10.79
C TYR A 167 -13.36 -8.25 11.63
N GLY A 168 -14.26 -8.61 12.54
CA GLY A 168 -13.98 -9.55 13.62
C GLY A 168 -13.02 -8.98 14.66
N THR A 169 -11.82 -8.63 14.26
CA THR A 169 -10.83 -7.89 15.06
C THR A 169 -10.42 -6.59 14.36
N LYS A 170 -9.85 -5.68 15.14
CA LYS A 170 -9.33 -4.41 14.63
C LYS A 170 -7.91 -4.59 14.10
N PHE A 171 -7.64 -4.08 12.89
CA PHE A 171 -6.32 -4.12 12.24
C PHE A 171 -6.04 -2.84 11.46
N PRO A 172 -4.76 -2.55 11.12
CA PRO A 172 -4.39 -1.35 10.38
C PRO A 172 -4.99 -1.30 8.97
N ALA A 173 -5.67 -0.21 8.67
CA ALA A 173 -6.12 0.14 7.31
C ALA A 173 -5.12 1.03 6.59
N ILE A 174 -4.48 1.96 7.34
CA ILE A 174 -3.44 2.88 6.85
C ILE A 174 -2.27 2.88 7.82
N ILE A 175 -1.07 2.71 7.29
CA ILE A 175 0.19 2.87 8.01
C ILE A 175 1.04 3.95 7.36
N GLN A 176 1.87 4.60 8.17
CA GLN A 176 2.87 5.58 7.72
C GLN A 176 4.11 5.52 8.61
N ARG A 177 5.26 5.49 7.97
CA ARG A 177 6.55 5.74 8.59
C ARG A 177 7.36 6.65 7.67
N ASP A 178 7.62 7.86 8.13
CA ASP A 178 8.30 8.88 7.31
C ASP A 178 7.61 9.08 5.94
N ASN A 179 8.31 8.84 4.86
CA ASN A 179 7.84 8.89 3.46
C ASN A 179 7.18 7.59 2.97
N LEU A 180 7.14 6.56 3.82
CA LEU A 180 6.52 5.26 3.53
C LEU A 180 5.05 5.27 3.94
N TYR A 181 4.17 5.03 3.00
CA TYR A 181 2.73 4.89 3.20
C TYR A 181 2.26 3.52 2.78
N GLY A 182 1.30 2.97 3.49
CA GLY A 182 0.66 1.72 3.13
C GLY A 182 -0.84 1.77 3.39
N VAL A 183 -1.64 1.22 2.48
CA VAL A 183 -3.09 1.07 2.63
C VAL A 183 -3.50 -0.37 2.37
N GLN A 184 -4.33 -0.95 3.25
CA GLN A 184 -4.79 -2.33 3.12
C GLN A 184 -5.91 -2.48 2.08
N PHE A 185 -6.71 -1.44 1.90
CA PHE A 185 -7.77 -1.37 0.89
C PHE A 185 -7.24 -1.01 -0.51
N HIS A 186 -8.11 -1.04 -1.49
CA HIS A 186 -7.82 -0.68 -2.87
C HIS A 186 -8.35 0.73 -3.20
N PRO A 187 -7.53 1.80 -3.14
CA PRO A 187 -7.98 3.15 -3.46
C PRO A 187 -8.50 3.26 -4.90
N GLU A 188 -7.93 2.49 -5.84
CA GLU A 188 -8.37 2.45 -7.24
C GLU A 188 -9.76 1.83 -7.43
N LYS A 189 -10.32 1.21 -6.37
CA LYS A 189 -11.69 0.67 -6.33
C LYS A 189 -12.60 1.42 -5.36
N SER A 190 -12.07 2.39 -4.64
CA SER A 190 -12.76 3.09 -3.53
C SER A 190 -13.36 4.43 -3.92
N GLN A 191 -13.71 4.60 -5.20
CA GLN A 191 -14.43 5.77 -5.71
C GLN A 191 -13.85 7.11 -5.23
N LYS A 192 -14.68 8.03 -4.71
CA LYS A 192 -14.28 9.38 -4.29
C LYS A 192 -13.29 9.36 -3.11
N ALA A 193 -13.46 8.45 -2.14
CA ALA A 193 -12.54 8.31 -1.02
C ALA A 193 -11.14 7.92 -1.49
N GLY A 194 -11.05 6.90 -2.36
CA GLY A 194 -9.79 6.46 -2.96
C GLY A 194 -9.13 7.53 -3.82
N GLN A 195 -9.91 8.26 -4.63
CA GLN A 195 -9.42 9.40 -5.42
C GLN A 195 -8.83 10.49 -4.52
N ARG A 196 -9.54 10.89 -3.46
CA ARG A 196 -9.07 11.90 -2.51
C ARG A 196 -7.78 11.46 -1.84
N LEU A 197 -7.70 10.22 -1.37
CA LEU A 197 -6.50 9.68 -0.73
C LEU A 197 -5.28 9.73 -1.67
N VAL A 198 -5.44 9.32 -2.93
CA VAL A 198 -4.34 9.39 -3.90
C VAL A 198 -4.01 10.84 -4.26
N MET A 199 -4.98 11.74 -4.36
CA MET A 199 -4.73 13.17 -4.52
C MET A 199 -3.93 13.76 -3.35
N ASN A 200 -4.12 13.26 -2.13
CA ASN A 200 -3.36 13.69 -0.96
C ASN A 200 -1.93 13.13 -0.94
N PHE A 201 -1.70 11.98 -1.57
CA PHE A 201 -0.36 11.40 -1.71
C PHE A 201 0.53 12.16 -2.69
N LEU A 202 -0.04 12.67 -3.77
CA LEU A 202 0.73 13.26 -4.88
C LEU A 202 1.45 14.59 -4.58
N PRO A 203 1.06 15.45 -3.62
CA PRO A 203 1.82 16.65 -3.25
C PRO A 203 2.92 16.44 -2.20
N LEU A 204 3.14 15.23 -1.71
CA LEU A 204 4.09 14.90 -0.63
C LEU A 204 5.55 14.98 -1.05
#